data_2cf9439211d25ed109a83cb54730302f
#
_entry.id   2cf9439211d25ed109a83cb54730302f
#
_cell.length_a   1.000
_cell.length_b   1.000
_cell.length_c   1.000
_cell.angle_alpha   90.00
_cell.angle_beta   90.00
_cell.angle_gamma   90.00
#
_symmetry.space_group_name_H-M   'P 1'
#
loop_
_entity.id
_entity.type
_entity.pdbx_description
1 polymer ?
#
loop_
_entity_poly.entity_id
_entity_poly.type
_entity_poly.pdbx_seq_one_letter_code
_entity_poly.pdbx_strand_id
1 'polypeptide(L)'
;MKADSSSKKEGIHLALIDASTLELTEKVVAINRVSKTVKGGRIYKFAALVVVGDGNGTVGFGIGKSGEVPDAIRKGIEDAKKNLIKISLKGTTIPHEIVGKYGAGAVLMKPAAPGTGVIAGGPVRSVVEMAGIKDIRTKSLRSNNPCNVVRATLAGLAAVRSLDEIAAKRGKSAKEIIG
;
A
#
# COMPACT_ATOMS: atom_id res chain seq x y z
N MET A 1 -26.31 24.66 -24.22
CA MET A 1 -25.28 23.62 -24.39
C MET A 1 -24.56 23.50 -23.07
N LYS A 2 -24.87 22.47 -22.27
CA LYS A 2 -24.22 22.17 -21.00
C LYS A 2 -23.08 21.17 -21.28
N ALA A 3 -21.85 21.56 -20.99
CA ALA A 3 -20.69 20.70 -21.12
C ALA A 3 -20.66 19.69 -19.96
N ASP A 4 -20.83 18.42 -20.28
CA ASP A 4 -20.65 17.31 -19.35
C ASP A 4 -19.16 17.12 -19.06
N SER A 5 -18.72 17.56 -17.90
CA SER A 5 -17.41 17.25 -17.35
C SER A 5 -17.46 15.96 -16.52
N SER A 6 -17.67 14.81 -17.17
CA SER A 6 -17.45 13.53 -16.53
C SER A 6 -15.98 13.15 -16.67
N SER A 7 -15.13 13.62 -15.75
CA SER A 7 -13.78 13.08 -15.60
C SER A 7 -13.90 11.62 -15.16
N LYS A 8 -13.73 10.71 -16.14
CA LYS A 8 -13.58 9.26 -15.89
C LYS A 8 -12.46 9.05 -14.88
N LYS A 9 -12.85 8.74 -13.64
CA LYS A 9 -11.96 8.08 -12.68
C LYS A 9 -11.67 6.71 -13.28
N GLU A 10 -10.49 6.55 -13.86
CA GLU A 10 -9.96 5.22 -14.18
C GLU A 10 -9.78 4.47 -12.86
N GLY A 11 -10.82 3.76 -12.46
CA GLY A 11 -10.81 2.87 -11.31
C GLY A 11 -9.86 1.71 -11.64
N ILE A 12 -8.80 1.58 -10.86
CA ILE A 12 -8.04 0.34 -10.77
C ILE A 12 -9.08 -0.73 -10.44
N HIS A 13 -9.29 -1.69 -11.34
CA HIS A 13 -10.13 -2.86 -11.11
C HIS A 13 -9.43 -3.70 -10.03
N LEU A 14 -9.71 -3.37 -8.77
CA LEU A 14 -9.37 -4.20 -7.62
C LEU A 14 -10.37 -5.37 -7.67
N ALA A 15 -9.90 -6.53 -8.13
CA ALA A 15 -10.62 -7.76 -7.85
C ALA A 15 -10.77 -7.84 -6.32
N LEU A 16 -12.01 -7.93 -5.83
CA LEU A 16 -12.29 -8.10 -4.42
C LEU A 16 -11.64 -9.43 -3.99
N ILE A 17 -10.53 -9.34 -3.26
CA ILE A 17 -9.84 -10.50 -2.72
C ILE A 17 -10.56 -10.85 -1.41
N ASP A 18 -11.09 -12.08 -1.33
CA ASP A 18 -11.74 -12.56 -0.11
C ASP A 18 -10.73 -12.70 1.01
N ALA A 19 -10.82 -11.79 1.99
CA ALA A 19 -9.95 -11.77 3.16
C ALA A 19 -10.13 -13.00 4.08
N SER A 20 -11.26 -13.72 3.96
CA SER A 20 -11.59 -14.88 4.80
C SER A 20 -10.78 -16.13 4.46
N THR A 21 -10.21 -16.21 3.25
CA THR A 21 -9.42 -17.36 2.78
C THR A 21 -7.92 -17.21 3.02
N LEU A 22 -7.48 -16.05 3.53
CA LEU A 22 -6.07 -15.70 3.70
C LEU A 22 -5.68 -15.62 5.17
N GLU A 23 -4.53 -16.17 5.50
CA GLU A 23 -3.88 -15.94 6.80
C GLU A 23 -3.22 -14.57 6.80
N LEU A 24 -3.93 -13.56 7.30
CA LEU A 24 -3.47 -12.19 7.32
C LEU A 24 -2.78 -11.86 8.64
N THR A 25 -1.53 -11.42 8.56
CA THR A 25 -0.82 -10.79 9.67
C THR A 25 -1.11 -9.29 9.70
N GLU A 26 -1.10 -8.71 10.89
CA GLU A 26 -1.50 -7.33 11.12
C GLU A 26 -0.34 -6.54 11.73
N LYS A 27 -0.11 -5.32 11.24
CA LYS A 27 0.93 -4.42 11.75
C LYS A 27 0.41 -3.01 11.91
N VAL A 28 0.49 -2.49 13.12
CA VAL A 28 0.16 -1.08 13.41
C VAL A 28 1.34 -0.21 13.01
N VAL A 29 1.09 0.75 12.13
CA VAL A 29 2.12 1.68 11.61
C VAL A 29 2.22 2.93 12.46
N ALA A 30 1.08 3.52 12.84
CA ALA A 30 1.03 4.73 13.64
C ALA A 30 -0.30 4.84 14.39
N ILE A 31 -0.24 5.37 15.60
CA ILE A 31 -1.41 5.73 16.41
C ILE A 31 -1.28 7.21 16.75
N ASN A 32 -2.29 8.01 16.40
CA ASN A 32 -2.33 9.42 16.66
C ASN A 32 -3.56 9.79 17.49
N ARG A 33 -3.38 10.61 18.51
CA ARG A 33 -4.50 11.24 19.22
C ARG A 33 -5.02 12.41 18.41
N VAL A 34 -6.30 12.36 18.04
CA VAL A 34 -7.00 13.40 17.27
C VAL A 34 -8.10 14.02 18.10
N SER A 35 -8.45 15.26 17.85
CA SER A 35 -9.54 15.94 18.56
C SER A 35 -10.49 16.64 17.61
N LYS A 36 -11.77 16.66 17.97
CA LYS A 36 -12.80 17.49 17.35
C LYS A 36 -13.19 18.58 18.36
N THR A 37 -13.06 19.84 17.97
CA THR A 37 -13.50 20.98 18.77
C THR A 37 -15.01 21.16 18.60
N VAL A 38 -15.72 21.26 19.71
CA VAL A 38 -17.17 21.50 19.81
C VAL A 38 -17.42 22.69 20.75
N LYS A 39 -18.66 23.24 20.82
CA LYS A 39 -18.98 24.38 21.68
C LYS A 39 -18.63 24.16 23.16
N GLY A 40 -18.69 22.90 23.66
CA GLY A 40 -18.36 22.55 25.06
C GLY A 40 -16.92 22.10 25.29
N GLY A 41 -16.00 22.21 24.31
CA GLY A 41 -14.61 21.79 24.47
C GLY A 41 -14.07 20.89 23.35
N ARG A 42 -13.14 19.98 23.68
CA ARG A 42 -12.50 19.08 22.73
C ARG A 42 -12.84 17.63 23.01
N ILE A 43 -13.39 16.94 22.02
CA ILE A 43 -13.63 15.50 22.09
C ILE A 43 -12.41 14.79 21.47
N TYR A 44 -11.70 14.01 22.27
CA TYR A 44 -10.52 13.27 21.85
C TYR A 44 -10.89 11.89 21.32
N LYS A 45 -10.19 11.46 20.27
CA LYS A 45 -10.25 10.11 19.71
C LYS A 45 -8.84 9.66 19.32
N PHE A 46 -8.68 8.36 19.09
CA PHE A 46 -7.46 7.78 18.55
C PHE A 46 -7.69 7.37 17.09
N ALA A 47 -6.70 7.66 16.24
CA ALA A 47 -6.66 7.23 14.87
C ALA A 47 -5.50 6.24 14.72
N ALA A 48 -5.79 5.00 14.38
CA ALA A 48 -4.80 3.96 14.10
C ALA A 48 -4.67 3.76 12.59
N LEU A 49 -3.44 3.78 12.08
CA LEU A 49 -3.07 3.37 10.73
C LEU A 49 -2.55 1.94 10.81
N VAL A 50 -3.22 1.02 10.14
CA VAL A 50 -2.91 -0.41 10.17
C VAL A 50 -2.65 -0.90 8.75
N VAL A 51 -1.70 -1.81 8.63
CA VAL A 51 -1.40 -2.57 7.40
C VAL A 51 -1.62 -4.04 7.70
N VAL A 52 -2.25 -4.74 6.77
CA VAL A 52 -2.43 -6.19 6.82
C VAL A 52 -1.84 -6.83 5.58
N GLY A 53 -1.34 -8.06 5.70
CA GLY A 53 -0.81 -8.80 4.56
C GLY A 53 -0.63 -10.28 4.84
N ASP A 54 -0.51 -11.06 3.77
CA ASP A 54 -0.34 -12.52 3.80
C ASP A 54 1.13 -12.98 3.68
N GLY A 55 2.06 -12.03 3.48
CA GLY A 55 3.45 -12.36 3.20
C GLY A 55 3.71 -12.97 1.82
N ASN A 56 2.69 -13.09 0.97
CA ASN A 56 2.73 -13.74 -0.34
C ASN A 56 2.26 -12.84 -1.50
N GLY A 57 2.45 -11.53 -1.33
CA GLY A 57 2.11 -10.53 -2.35
C GLY A 57 0.73 -9.91 -2.19
N THR A 58 -0.04 -10.24 -1.14
CA THR A 58 -1.30 -9.55 -0.84
C THR A 58 -1.10 -8.62 0.36
N VAL A 59 -1.46 -7.36 0.20
CA VAL A 59 -1.33 -6.36 1.27
C VAL A 59 -2.47 -5.35 1.18
N GLY A 60 -2.90 -4.87 2.33
CA GLY A 60 -3.91 -3.83 2.43
C GLY A 60 -3.60 -2.84 3.56
N PHE A 61 -4.28 -1.71 3.55
CA PHE A 61 -4.18 -0.75 4.64
C PHE A 61 -5.56 -0.22 5.02
N GLY A 62 -5.69 0.17 6.28
CA GLY A 62 -6.90 0.77 6.78
C GLY A 62 -6.63 1.81 7.87
N ILE A 63 -7.62 2.69 8.07
CA ILE A 63 -7.57 3.72 9.10
C ILE A 63 -8.80 3.58 9.98
N GLY A 64 -8.58 3.18 11.23
CA GLY A 64 -9.64 3.14 12.25
C GLY A 64 -9.60 4.35 13.18
N LYS A 65 -10.77 4.83 13.60
CA LYS A 65 -10.89 5.90 14.61
C LYS A 65 -11.90 5.49 15.68
N SER A 66 -11.49 5.58 16.96
CA SER A 66 -12.37 5.29 18.11
C SER A 66 -11.98 6.13 19.33
N GLY A 67 -12.79 6.09 20.39
CA GLY A 67 -12.47 6.67 21.69
C GLY A 67 -11.33 5.94 22.38
N GLU A 68 -11.20 4.63 22.12
CA GLU A 68 -10.19 3.76 22.69
C GLU A 68 -9.23 3.25 21.61
N VAL A 69 -7.99 2.97 22.02
CA VAL A 69 -6.93 2.49 21.09
C VAL A 69 -7.23 1.11 20.53
N PRO A 70 -7.63 0.09 21.33
CA PRO A 70 -7.93 -1.26 20.80
C PRO A 70 -9.03 -1.22 19.74
N ASP A 71 -10.08 -0.48 19.99
CA ASP A 71 -11.20 -0.33 19.04
C ASP A 71 -10.79 0.40 17.76
N ALA A 72 -9.90 1.39 17.87
CA ALA A 72 -9.37 2.07 16.69
C ALA A 72 -8.54 1.11 15.82
N ILE A 73 -7.74 0.24 16.43
CA ILE A 73 -6.96 -0.78 15.73
C ILE A 73 -7.90 -1.78 15.05
N ARG A 74 -8.90 -2.35 15.77
CA ARG A 74 -9.86 -3.30 15.23
C ARG A 74 -10.58 -2.74 13.99
N LYS A 75 -11.10 -1.50 14.08
CA LYS A 75 -11.72 -0.82 12.94
C LYS A 75 -10.74 -0.59 11.78
N GLY A 76 -9.47 -0.31 12.09
CA GLY A 76 -8.42 -0.17 11.07
C GLY A 76 -8.14 -1.48 10.34
N ILE A 77 -8.14 -2.61 11.05
CA ILE A 77 -7.99 -3.95 10.48
C ILE A 77 -9.16 -4.29 9.56
N GLU A 78 -10.39 -4.05 10.00
CA GLU A 78 -11.60 -4.28 9.20
C GLU A 78 -11.60 -3.45 7.91
N ASP A 79 -11.15 -2.19 7.99
CA ASP A 79 -10.99 -1.30 6.82
C ASP A 79 -9.88 -1.80 5.90
N ALA A 80 -8.75 -2.25 6.45
CA ALA A 80 -7.63 -2.79 5.69
C ALA A 80 -8.00 -4.08 4.92
N LYS A 81 -8.79 -4.96 5.53
CA LYS A 81 -9.30 -6.20 4.89
C LYS A 81 -10.20 -5.93 3.68
N LYS A 82 -10.84 -4.77 3.60
CA LYS A 82 -11.65 -4.35 2.44
C LYS A 82 -10.81 -3.79 1.29
N ASN A 83 -9.59 -3.35 1.58
CA ASN A 83 -8.71 -2.65 0.64
C ASN A 83 -7.45 -3.47 0.32
N LEU A 84 -7.61 -4.78 0.14
CA LEU A 84 -6.50 -5.67 -0.22
C LEU A 84 -6.14 -5.49 -1.70
N ILE A 85 -4.84 -5.47 -1.98
CA ILE A 85 -4.29 -5.45 -3.34
C ILE A 85 -3.32 -6.61 -3.51
N LYS A 86 -3.26 -7.17 -4.72
CA LYS A 86 -2.28 -8.18 -5.10
C LYS A 86 -1.12 -7.51 -5.85
N ILE A 87 0.10 -7.87 -5.48
CA ILE A 87 1.34 -7.30 -6.01
C ILE A 87 2.08 -8.36 -6.82
N SER A 88 2.58 -7.97 -7.99
CA SER A 88 3.45 -8.84 -8.79
C SER A 88 4.86 -8.83 -8.22
N LEU A 89 5.30 -9.97 -7.68
CA LEU A 89 6.64 -10.16 -7.12
C LEU A 89 7.54 -10.89 -8.13
N LYS A 90 8.86 -10.65 -8.05
CA LYS A 90 9.90 -11.40 -8.78
C LYS A 90 10.86 -12.02 -7.75
N GLY A 91 10.61 -13.27 -7.37
CA GLY A 91 11.36 -13.92 -6.29
C GLY A 91 11.18 -13.18 -4.96
N THR A 92 12.27 -12.66 -4.40
CA THR A 92 12.28 -11.96 -3.10
C THR A 92 12.09 -10.43 -3.22
N THR A 93 11.98 -9.90 -4.46
CA THR A 93 11.97 -8.45 -4.74
C THR A 93 10.87 -8.06 -5.74
N ILE A 94 10.82 -6.78 -6.12
CA ILE A 94 9.93 -6.26 -7.17
C ILE A 94 10.57 -6.39 -8.57
N PRO A 95 9.76 -6.54 -9.64
CA PRO A 95 10.27 -6.72 -11.01
C PRO A 95 11.08 -5.55 -11.56
N HIS A 96 10.70 -4.32 -11.26
CA HIS A 96 11.34 -3.10 -11.77
C HIS A 96 11.24 -1.94 -10.77
N GLU A 97 12.04 -0.90 -11.00
CA GLU A 97 11.94 0.31 -10.18
C GLU A 97 10.64 1.08 -10.47
N ILE A 98 10.11 1.69 -9.44
CA ILE A 98 8.88 2.48 -9.55
C ILE A 98 8.86 3.61 -8.52
N VAL A 99 8.22 4.72 -8.90
CA VAL A 99 7.89 5.82 -7.99
C VAL A 99 6.39 5.82 -7.74
N GLY A 100 5.98 5.35 -6.58
CA GLY A 100 4.59 5.46 -6.14
C GLY A 100 4.28 6.88 -5.67
N LYS A 101 3.13 7.42 -6.09
CA LYS A 101 2.68 8.77 -5.73
C LYS A 101 1.26 8.73 -5.18
N TYR A 102 1.02 9.47 -4.09
CA TYR A 102 -0.32 9.68 -3.56
C TYR A 102 -0.38 11.02 -2.80
N GLY A 103 -1.19 11.95 -3.28
CA GLY A 103 -1.25 13.31 -2.72
C GLY A 103 0.13 13.95 -2.64
N ALA A 104 0.55 14.38 -1.45
CA ALA A 104 1.88 14.93 -1.20
C ALA A 104 2.97 13.86 -1.00
N GLY A 105 2.63 12.58 -0.91
CA GLY A 105 3.57 11.48 -0.75
C GLY A 105 4.17 11.02 -2.07
N ALA A 106 5.47 10.75 -2.09
CA ALA A 106 6.16 10.09 -3.20
C ALA A 106 7.23 9.15 -2.63
N VAL A 107 7.20 7.88 -3.04
CA VAL A 107 8.13 6.85 -2.58
C VAL A 107 8.77 6.18 -3.79
N LEU A 108 10.09 6.27 -3.85
CA LEU A 108 10.91 5.53 -4.80
C LEU A 108 11.14 4.13 -4.26
N MET A 109 10.90 3.12 -5.08
CA MET A 109 11.15 1.71 -4.77
C MET A 109 12.01 1.12 -5.88
N LYS A 110 13.14 0.51 -5.50
CA LYS A 110 14.08 -0.14 -6.42
C LYS A 110 14.28 -1.59 -6.02
N PRO A 111 14.31 -2.52 -7.00
CA PRO A 111 14.66 -3.89 -6.71
C PRO A 111 16.07 -3.99 -6.14
N ALA A 112 16.33 -5.02 -5.34
CA ALA A 112 17.62 -5.28 -4.76
C ALA A 112 18.03 -6.74 -4.97
N ALA A 113 19.33 -7.02 -4.92
CA ALA A 113 19.85 -8.37 -4.99
C ALA A 113 19.42 -9.18 -3.76
N PRO A 114 19.24 -10.51 -3.90
CA PRO A 114 18.95 -11.39 -2.76
C PRO A 114 19.98 -11.21 -1.64
N GLY A 115 19.51 -11.13 -0.38
CA GLY A 115 20.35 -10.92 0.78
C GLY A 115 20.61 -9.45 1.15
N THR A 116 20.14 -8.48 0.37
CA THR A 116 20.25 -7.05 0.72
C THR A 116 19.36 -6.68 1.91
N GLY A 117 18.23 -7.36 2.06
CA GLY A 117 17.23 -7.05 3.07
C GLY A 117 16.34 -5.86 2.72
N VAL A 118 15.46 -5.50 3.65
CA VAL A 118 14.52 -4.36 3.50
C VAL A 118 15.18 -3.07 3.95
N ILE A 119 15.54 -2.21 3.00
CA ILE A 119 16.05 -0.86 3.26
C ILE A 119 14.92 0.13 3.00
N ALA A 120 14.17 0.45 4.07
CA ALA A 120 12.95 1.26 3.98
C ALA A 120 12.71 2.07 5.26
N GLY A 121 12.08 3.23 5.12
CA GLY A 121 11.55 4.00 6.25
C GLY A 121 10.38 3.26 6.93
N GLY A 122 10.12 3.54 8.21
CA GLY A 122 9.15 2.79 9.03
C GLY A 122 7.81 2.47 8.35
N PRO A 123 7.06 3.46 7.85
CA PRO A 123 5.78 3.21 7.18
C PRO A 123 5.89 2.37 5.91
N VAL A 124 6.93 2.59 5.09
CA VAL A 124 7.20 1.79 3.88
C VAL A 124 7.60 0.37 4.25
N ARG A 125 8.48 0.22 5.26
CA ARG A 125 8.93 -1.08 5.76
C ARG A 125 7.76 -1.95 6.18
N SER A 126 6.79 -1.38 6.92
CA SER A 126 5.61 -2.11 7.35
C SER A 126 4.79 -2.67 6.18
N VAL A 127 4.64 -1.90 5.09
CA VAL A 127 3.93 -2.36 3.88
C VAL A 127 4.70 -3.47 3.17
N VAL A 128 6.00 -3.27 2.97
CA VAL A 128 6.87 -4.18 2.20
C VAL A 128 7.02 -5.53 2.91
N GLU A 129 7.21 -5.53 4.24
CA GLU A 129 7.29 -6.75 5.04
C GLU A 129 5.97 -7.53 5.02
N MET A 130 4.82 -6.84 5.16
CA MET A 130 3.50 -7.49 5.09
C MET A 130 3.19 -8.02 3.68
N ALA A 131 3.76 -7.43 2.63
CA ALA A 131 3.68 -7.93 1.27
C ALA A 131 4.59 -9.15 1.00
N GLY A 132 5.50 -9.50 1.93
CA GLY A 132 6.44 -10.60 1.77
C GLY A 132 7.69 -10.30 0.94
N ILE A 133 7.96 -9.02 0.67
CA ILE A 133 9.17 -8.59 -0.03
C ILE A 133 10.34 -8.63 0.95
N LYS A 134 11.38 -9.40 0.63
CA LYS A 134 12.56 -9.58 1.48
C LYS A 134 13.71 -8.66 1.11
N ASP A 135 13.82 -8.26 -0.17
CA ASP A 135 14.94 -7.50 -0.69
C ASP A 135 14.45 -6.30 -1.50
N ILE A 136 14.61 -5.09 -0.95
CA ILE A 136 14.17 -3.86 -1.60
C ILE A 136 14.92 -2.64 -1.06
N ARG A 137 15.17 -1.64 -1.91
CA ARG A 137 15.68 -0.33 -1.51
C ARG A 137 14.63 0.74 -1.78
N THR A 138 14.31 1.53 -0.78
CA THR A 138 13.27 2.56 -0.89
C THR A 138 13.73 3.91 -0.36
N LYS A 139 13.13 4.98 -0.88
CA LYS A 139 13.34 6.33 -0.37
C LYS A 139 12.04 7.14 -0.45
N SER A 140 11.62 7.72 0.66
CA SER A 140 10.58 8.74 0.65
C SER A 140 11.16 10.05 0.12
N LEU A 141 10.57 10.56 -0.98
CA LEU A 141 11.09 11.72 -1.71
C LEU A 141 10.43 13.05 -1.28
N ARG A 142 9.24 12.98 -0.69
CA ARG A 142 8.43 14.15 -0.36
C ARG A 142 7.90 14.10 1.08
N SER A 143 6.59 13.99 1.26
CA SER A 143 5.94 13.99 2.57
C SER A 143 6.37 12.80 3.44
N ASN A 144 6.63 13.07 4.73
CA ASN A 144 6.90 12.03 5.74
C ASN A 144 5.64 11.64 6.52
N ASN A 145 4.44 12.14 6.16
CA ASN A 145 3.20 11.74 6.78
C ASN A 145 2.95 10.24 6.55
N PRO A 146 2.85 9.41 7.61
CA PRO A 146 2.71 7.97 7.48
C PRO A 146 1.55 7.54 6.59
N CYS A 147 0.40 8.21 6.67
CA CYS A 147 -0.77 7.90 5.84
C CYS A 147 -0.50 8.12 4.34
N ASN A 148 0.18 9.22 3.99
CA ASN A 148 0.51 9.52 2.59
C ASN A 148 1.59 8.57 2.08
N VAL A 149 2.58 8.25 2.91
CA VAL A 149 3.67 7.34 2.56
C VAL A 149 3.14 5.92 2.31
N VAL A 150 2.30 5.38 3.20
CA VAL A 150 1.68 4.05 3.03
C VAL A 150 0.86 4.01 1.74
N ARG A 151 0.00 5.00 1.51
CA ARG A 151 -0.82 5.06 0.28
C ARG A 151 0.02 5.19 -0.99
N ALA A 152 1.08 6.02 -0.96
CA ALA A 152 2.01 6.14 -2.08
C ALA A 152 2.74 4.82 -2.36
N THR A 153 3.17 4.11 -1.32
CA THR A 153 3.82 2.80 -1.44
C THR A 153 2.87 1.79 -2.09
N LEU A 154 1.64 1.69 -1.60
CA LEU A 154 0.63 0.77 -2.16
C LEU A 154 0.26 1.12 -3.60
N ALA A 155 0.09 2.40 -3.91
CA ALA A 155 -0.16 2.86 -5.29
C ALA A 155 0.99 2.48 -6.24
N GLY A 156 2.24 2.60 -5.78
CA GLY A 156 3.42 2.17 -6.53
C GLY A 156 3.44 0.65 -6.72
N LEU A 157 3.25 -0.12 -5.65
CA LEU A 157 3.26 -1.59 -5.71
C LEU A 157 2.12 -2.16 -6.57
N ALA A 158 0.94 -1.55 -6.55
CA ALA A 158 -0.18 -1.91 -7.43
C ALA A 158 0.08 -1.63 -8.92
N ALA A 159 0.94 -0.65 -9.21
CA ALA A 159 1.32 -0.29 -10.57
C ALA A 159 2.49 -1.13 -11.12
N VAL A 160 3.15 -1.92 -10.28
CA VAL A 160 4.20 -2.85 -10.71
C VAL A 160 3.58 -3.93 -11.59
N ARG A 161 4.25 -4.23 -12.72
CA ARG A 161 3.82 -5.22 -13.69
C ARG A 161 4.84 -6.34 -13.78
N SER A 162 4.35 -7.58 -13.90
CA SER A 162 5.21 -8.71 -14.21
C SER A 162 5.67 -8.66 -15.66
N LEU A 163 6.76 -9.35 -15.96
CA LEU A 163 7.27 -9.47 -17.33
C LEU A 163 6.24 -10.12 -18.25
N ASP A 164 5.55 -11.15 -17.75
CA ASP A 164 4.54 -11.89 -18.50
C ASP A 164 3.32 -11.02 -18.85
N GLU A 165 2.88 -10.16 -17.91
CA GLU A 165 1.82 -9.17 -18.18
C GLU A 165 2.22 -8.17 -19.27
N ILE A 166 3.49 -7.74 -19.29
CA ILE A 166 4.00 -6.81 -20.30
C ILE A 166 4.12 -7.52 -21.65
N ALA A 167 4.61 -8.77 -21.65
CA ALA A 167 4.72 -9.61 -22.82
C ALA A 167 3.35 -9.83 -23.49
N ALA A 168 2.37 -10.23 -22.70
CA ALA A 168 0.99 -10.42 -23.18
C ALA A 168 0.41 -9.14 -23.81
N LYS A 169 0.63 -7.97 -23.18
CA LYS A 169 0.16 -6.67 -23.71
C LYS A 169 0.84 -6.26 -25.01
N ARG A 170 2.10 -6.67 -25.23
CA ARG A 170 2.87 -6.34 -26.43
C ARG A 170 2.74 -7.41 -27.53
N GLY A 171 2.08 -8.53 -27.26
CA GLY A 171 1.98 -9.66 -28.17
C GLY A 171 3.33 -10.30 -28.52
N LYS A 172 4.31 -10.22 -27.58
CA LYS A 172 5.68 -10.73 -27.74
C LYS A 172 6.00 -11.75 -26.66
N SER A 173 6.95 -12.63 -26.94
CA SER A 173 7.45 -13.55 -25.92
C SER A 173 8.30 -12.82 -24.86
N ALA A 174 8.34 -13.34 -23.62
CA ALA A 174 9.15 -12.76 -22.54
C ALA A 174 10.64 -12.70 -22.93
N LYS A 175 11.13 -13.67 -23.72
CA LYS A 175 12.51 -13.69 -24.22
C LYS A 175 12.83 -12.54 -25.17
N GLU A 176 11.90 -12.19 -26.05
CA GLU A 176 12.06 -11.08 -27.00
C GLU A 176 12.04 -9.68 -26.35
N ILE A 177 11.54 -9.61 -25.12
CA ILE A 177 11.48 -8.34 -24.36
C ILE A 177 12.76 -8.10 -23.59
N ILE A 178 13.42 -9.17 -23.12
CA ILE A 178 14.66 -9.08 -22.33
C ILE A 178 15.88 -8.94 -23.25
N GLY A 179 15.81 -9.43 -24.49
CA GLY A 179 16.94 -9.49 -25.43
C GLY A 179 17.71 -10.78 -25.30
#